data_0a12f381b0eb97366608e465f1c4f672
#
_entry.id   0a12f381b0eb97366608e465f1c4f672
#
_cell.length_a   1.000
_cell.length_b   1.000
_cell.length_c   1.000
_cell.angle_alpha   90.00
_cell.angle_beta   90.00
_cell.angle_gamma   90.00
#
_symmetry.space_group_name_H-M   'P 1'
#
loop_
_entity.id
_entity.type
_entity.pdbx_description
1 polymer ?
#
loop_
_entity_poly.entity_id
_entity_poly.type
_entity_poly.pdbx_seq_one_letter_code
_entity_poly.pdbx_strand_id
1 'polypeptide(L)'
;EEELAVLEIWSDKHPGMYLLYNKTDSSLSKIEQAHAYIDPNKMRPMEPYKLSMRDGKIVYAYLTRPDDSDGPFPLIVHPHGGPYGPRDRWGFNSEVQALASRGYAVLQVNFRGSGGYGKDFIYSAFRQWGDEMQDDLTDATAWAIKSGIAEPGKICIYGASYGGYAALMGAVKEPDLYACTAVYVGVTDLQLMTKKGDIQRRDEGIKYVRKAICADAAECIKDSPIAYIDRLKADVMILHGTEDQRVPLAHAEILMRELDRLNKPYETLIKQKEGHGFANVDNREESLKRLVSFFDKNIGPQPGSSN
;
A
#
# COMPACT_ATOMS: atom_id res chain seq x y z
N GLU A 1 37.12 11.30 -23.69
CA GLU A 1 36.44 10.14 -23.05
C GLU A 1 36.30 10.45 -21.58
N GLU A 2 35.09 10.15 -21.00
CA GLU A 2 34.88 10.38 -19.59
C GLU A 2 35.71 9.39 -18.77
N GLU A 3 36.62 9.91 -17.94
CA GLU A 3 37.50 9.11 -17.06
C GLU A 3 36.85 8.73 -15.73
N LEU A 4 35.80 9.44 -15.34
CA LEU A 4 35.10 9.24 -14.10
C LEU A 4 33.63 8.81 -14.35
N ALA A 5 33.11 7.92 -13.52
CA ALA A 5 31.71 7.52 -13.51
C ALA A 5 31.17 7.49 -12.09
N VAL A 6 29.92 7.91 -11.91
CA VAL A 6 29.18 7.72 -10.65
C VAL A 6 28.37 6.44 -10.76
N LEU A 7 28.57 5.54 -9.79
CA LEU A 7 27.84 4.29 -9.67
C LEU A 7 26.87 4.40 -8.50
N GLU A 8 25.64 3.99 -8.71
CA GLU A 8 24.66 3.78 -7.63
C GLU A 8 24.55 2.28 -7.37
N ILE A 9 24.75 1.89 -6.11
CA ILE A 9 24.61 0.50 -5.64
C ILE A 9 23.49 0.46 -4.61
N TRP A 10 22.51 -0.40 -4.83
CA TRP A 10 21.37 -0.60 -3.94
C TRP A 10 20.90 -2.06 -3.95
N SER A 11 20.12 -2.44 -2.94
CA SER A 11 19.44 -3.74 -2.87
C SER A 11 18.13 -3.61 -2.10
N ASP A 12 17.46 -4.72 -1.86
CA ASP A 12 16.30 -4.81 -0.99
C ASP A 12 16.61 -4.50 0.49
N LYS A 13 17.87 -4.70 0.89
CA LYS A 13 18.36 -4.46 2.25
C LYS A 13 19.19 -3.18 2.37
N HIS A 14 19.64 -2.63 1.26
CA HIS A 14 20.53 -1.47 1.25
C HIS A 14 19.86 -0.28 0.56
N PRO A 15 19.63 0.85 1.25
CA PRO A 15 18.85 1.97 0.71
C PRO A 15 19.53 2.73 -0.45
N GLY A 16 20.84 2.54 -0.63
CA GLY A 16 21.64 3.12 -1.72
C GLY A 16 22.98 3.65 -1.25
N MET A 17 23.96 3.54 -2.13
CA MET A 17 25.31 4.10 -1.98
C MET A 17 25.79 4.63 -3.33
N TYR A 18 26.39 5.80 -3.31
CA TYR A 18 27.02 6.41 -4.48
C TYR A 18 28.54 6.27 -4.38
N LEU A 19 29.14 5.71 -5.43
CA LEU A 19 30.58 5.52 -5.57
C LEU A 19 31.07 6.29 -6.77
N LEU A 20 32.26 6.86 -6.67
CA LEU A 20 33.01 7.40 -7.79
C LEU A 20 33.97 6.31 -8.30
N TYR A 21 33.81 5.93 -9.54
CA TYR A 21 34.69 5.03 -10.24
C TYR A 21 35.64 5.85 -11.15
N ASN A 22 36.96 5.72 -10.93
CA ASN A 22 37.96 6.27 -11.79
C ASN A 22 38.48 5.17 -12.75
N LYS A 23 38.24 5.35 -14.04
CA LYS A 23 38.61 4.38 -15.08
C LYS A 23 40.13 4.30 -15.29
N THR A 24 40.88 5.38 -14.98
CA THR A 24 42.32 5.46 -15.23
C THR A 24 43.10 4.52 -14.32
N ASP A 25 42.73 4.44 -13.06
CA ASP A 25 43.40 3.62 -12.05
C ASP A 25 42.50 2.49 -11.50
N SER A 26 41.29 2.34 -12.02
CA SER A 26 40.28 1.36 -11.59
C SER A 26 39.89 1.47 -10.11
N SER A 27 40.05 2.65 -9.53
CA SER A 27 39.72 2.88 -8.13
C SER A 27 38.23 3.16 -7.93
N LEU A 28 37.73 2.76 -6.76
CA LEU A 28 36.40 3.09 -6.28
C LEU A 28 36.51 3.87 -4.96
N SER A 29 35.84 5.01 -4.90
CA SER A 29 35.73 5.79 -3.65
C SER A 29 34.28 6.08 -3.33
N LYS A 30 33.93 6.01 -2.03
CA LYS A 30 32.58 6.32 -1.56
C LYS A 30 32.35 7.83 -1.65
N ILE A 31 31.24 8.22 -2.29
CA ILE A 31 30.75 9.61 -2.30
C ILE A 31 29.79 9.81 -1.12
N GLU A 32 28.68 9.05 -1.10
CA GLU A 32 27.61 9.23 -0.13
C GLU A 32 26.81 7.94 0.04
N GLN A 33 26.11 7.82 1.17
CA GLN A 33 25.20 6.72 1.44
C GLN A 33 23.83 7.27 1.78
N ALA A 34 22.82 6.84 1.05
CA ALA A 34 21.45 7.13 1.38
C ALA A 34 21.09 6.50 2.73
N HIS A 35 20.45 7.29 3.61
CA HIS A 35 20.03 6.82 4.94
C HIS A 35 21.16 6.12 5.72
N ALA A 36 22.29 6.83 5.92
CA ALA A 36 23.51 6.30 6.56
C ALA A 36 23.29 5.70 7.97
N TYR A 37 22.16 6.04 8.63
CA TYR A 37 21.74 5.49 9.92
C TYR A 37 21.11 4.10 9.82
N ILE A 38 20.79 3.61 8.62
CA ILE A 38 20.24 2.25 8.41
C ILE A 38 21.39 1.26 8.28
N ASP A 39 21.36 0.23 9.14
CA ASP A 39 22.28 -0.90 9.08
C ASP A 39 21.67 -1.98 8.15
N PRO A 40 22.24 -2.23 6.96
CA PRO A 40 21.73 -3.24 6.01
C PRO A 40 21.69 -4.66 6.59
N ASN A 41 22.52 -4.97 7.61
CA ASN A 41 22.54 -6.30 8.23
C ASN A 41 21.30 -6.57 9.10
N LYS A 42 20.60 -5.50 9.51
CA LYS A 42 19.33 -5.59 10.26
C LYS A 42 18.10 -5.59 9.37
N MET A 43 18.29 -5.36 8.06
CA MET A 43 17.18 -5.31 7.11
C MET A 43 16.83 -6.71 6.62
N ARG A 44 15.56 -6.88 6.25
CA ARG A 44 14.99 -8.16 5.82
C ARG A 44 15.00 -8.29 4.29
N PRO A 45 15.25 -9.49 3.73
CA PRO A 45 15.19 -9.70 2.29
C PRO A 45 13.76 -9.58 1.76
N MET A 46 13.63 -9.06 0.53
CA MET A 46 12.39 -8.99 -0.21
C MET A 46 12.33 -10.13 -1.23
N GLU A 47 11.41 -11.05 -1.05
CA GLU A 47 11.26 -12.25 -1.87
C GLU A 47 10.21 -12.03 -2.97
N PRO A 48 10.53 -12.25 -4.27
CA PRO A 48 9.54 -12.16 -5.34
C PRO A 48 8.73 -13.44 -5.48
N TYR A 49 7.42 -13.30 -5.70
CA TYR A 49 6.49 -14.38 -5.94
C TYR A 49 5.69 -14.19 -7.22
N LYS A 50 5.37 -15.30 -7.87
CA LYS A 50 4.46 -15.39 -9.01
C LYS A 50 3.24 -16.19 -8.57
N LEU A 51 2.08 -15.53 -8.53
CA LEU A 51 0.84 -16.07 -7.99
C LEU A 51 -0.17 -16.30 -9.11
N SER A 52 -0.91 -17.40 -9.04
CA SER A 52 -2.02 -17.68 -9.94
C SER A 52 -3.32 -17.30 -9.24
N MET A 53 -4.06 -16.37 -9.82
CA MET A 53 -5.35 -15.90 -9.31
C MET A 53 -6.48 -16.88 -9.66
N ARG A 54 -7.65 -16.71 -9.03
CA ARG A 54 -8.84 -17.58 -9.24
C ARG A 54 -9.30 -17.65 -10.69
N ASP A 55 -9.07 -16.62 -11.47
CA ASP A 55 -9.38 -16.53 -12.90
C ASP A 55 -8.25 -17.03 -13.82
N GLY A 56 -7.15 -17.54 -13.24
CA GLY A 56 -5.98 -18.03 -13.96
C GLY A 56 -4.98 -16.92 -14.36
N LYS A 57 -5.26 -15.64 -14.07
CA LYS A 57 -4.32 -14.56 -14.31
C LYS A 57 -3.10 -14.72 -13.40
N ILE A 58 -1.93 -14.37 -13.94
CA ILE A 58 -0.71 -14.33 -13.15
C ILE A 58 -0.49 -12.92 -12.62
N VAL A 59 -0.30 -12.84 -11.30
CA VAL A 59 0.02 -11.62 -10.56
C VAL A 59 1.37 -11.80 -9.88
N TYR A 60 2.11 -10.73 -9.71
CA TYR A 60 3.41 -10.74 -9.06
C TYR A 60 3.32 -10.03 -7.71
N ALA A 61 4.02 -10.57 -6.73
CA ALA A 61 4.06 -10.00 -5.39
C ALA A 61 5.48 -10.03 -4.83
N TYR A 62 5.71 -9.19 -3.83
CA TYR A 62 6.90 -9.24 -2.99
C TYR A 62 6.49 -9.49 -1.55
N LEU A 63 7.22 -10.39 -0.90
CA LEU A 63 7.05 -10.71 0.51
C LEU A 63 8.33 -10.33 1.28
N THR A 64 8.16 -9.58 2.36
CA THR A 64 9.24 -9.32 3.33
C THR A 64 8.84 -9.94 4.66
N ARG A 65 9.60 -10.95 5.13
CA ARG A 65 9.35 -11.62 6.41
C ARG A 65 10.08 -10.92 7.55
N PRO A 66 9.55 -10.97 8.79
CA PRO A 66 10.19 -10.32 9.94
C PRO A 66 11.47 -11.04 10.41
N ASP A 67 11.56 -12.34 10.19
CA ASP A 67 12.70 -13.19 10.57
C ASP A 67 12.88 -14.34 9.57
N ASP A 68 13.80 -15.24 9.85
CA ASP A 68 14.18 -16.36 8.98
C ASP A 68 13.35 -17.63 9.25
N SER A 69 12.35 -17.58 10.13
CA SER A 69 11.44 -18.70 10.37
C SER A 69 10.41 -18.84 9.23
N ASP A 70 9.73 -19.98 9.20
CA ASP A 70 8.70 -20.24 8.18
C ASP A 70 7.35 -19.55 8.49
N GLY A 71 7.17 -19.01 9.69
CA GLY A 71 5.92 -18.42 10.17
C GLY A 71 5.06 -19.42 10.97
N PRO A 72 3.73 -19.23 11.09
CA PRO A 72 2.98 -18.11 10.52
C PRO A 72 3.20 -16.77 11.23
N PHE A 73 3.15 -15.67 10.49
CA PHE A 73 3.33 -14.31 10.98
C PHE A 73 2.02 -13.51 10.97
N PRO A 74 1.89 -12.50 11.83
CA PRO A 74 0.96 -11.40 11.56
C PRO A 74 1.32 -10.76 10.22
N LEU A 75 0.30 -10.54 9.34
CA LEU A 75 0.51 -10.09 7.97
C LEU A 75 -0.07 -8.69 7.74
N ILE A 76 0.68 -7.85 7.06
CA ILE A 76 0.19 -6.59 6.48
C ILE A 76 0.18 -6.74 4.96
N VAL A 77 -1.02 -6.74 4.37
CA VAL A 77 -1.20 -6.65 2.92
C VAL A 77 -1.10 -5.19 2.53
N HIS A 78 -0.16 -4.86 1.63
CA HIS A 78 0.20 -3.49 1.32
C HIS A 78 0.05 -3.17 -0.17
N PRO A 79 -1.18 -2.88 -0.65
CA PRO A 79 -1.41 -2.46 -2.02
C PRO A 79 -0.85 -1.07 -2.30
N HIS A 80 -0.12 -0.93 -3.41
CA HIS A 80 0.41 0.36 -3.86
C HIS A 80 -0.66 1.31 -4.38
N GLY A 81 -0.34 2.59 -4.43
CA GLY A 81 -1.18 3.62 -5.04
C GLY A 81 -1.12 3.60 -6.57
N GLY A 82 -1.90 4.46 -7.20
CA GLY A 82 -1.98 4.59 -8.66
C GLY A 82 -3.43 4.57 -9.13
N PRO A 83 -3.99 3.43 -9.63
CA PRO A 83 -3.44 2.08 -9.72
C PRO A 83 -2.67 1.78 -11.01
N TYR A 84 -2.96 2.55 -12.10
CA TYR A 84 -2.48 2.24 -13.44
C TYR A 84 -1.10 2.82 -13.71
N GLY A 85 -0.13 1.94 -13.97
CA GLY A 85 1.25 2.30 -14.26
C GLY A 85 2.24 2.21 -13.10
N PRO A 86 1.96 2.76 -11.89
CA PRO A 86 2.78 2.44 -10.72
C PRO A 86 2.85 0.95 -10.42
N ARG A 87 3.92 0.53 -9.75
CA ARG A 87 4.09 -0.83 -9.21
C ARG A 87 5.08 -0.85 -8.07
N ASP A 88 5.00 -1.84 -7.23
CA ASP A 88 6.09 -2.21 -6.34
C ASP A 88 7.24 -2.83 -7.15
N ARG A 89 8.46 -2.59 -6.69
CA ARG A 89 9.69 -3.09 -7.31
C ARG A 89 10.55 -3.75 -6.25
N TRP A 90 11.28 -4.77 -6.66
CA TRP A 90 12.31 -5.31 -5.79
C TRP A 90 13.32 -4.21 -5.46
N GLY A 91 13.57 -4.02 -4.18
CA GLY A 91 14.48 -2.99 -3.68
C GLY A 91 14.14 -2.54 -2.27
N PHE A 92 14.94 -1.63 -1.74
CA PHE A 92 14.75 -1.10 -0.39
C PHE A 92 13.47 -0.26 -0.30
N ASN A 93 12.65 -0.60 0.68
CA ASN A 93 11.48 0.19 1.06
C ASN A 93 11.49 0.41 2.57
N SER A 94 11.67 1.65 3.00
CA SER A 94 11.84 2.01 4.40
C SER A 94 10.62 1.69 5.27
N GLU A 95 9.41 1.84 4.72
CA GLU A 95 8.17 1.54 5.44
C GLU A 95 7.98 0.03 5.62
N VAL A 96 8.19 -0.74 4.56
CA VAL A 96 8.16 -2.21 4.62
C VAL A 96 9.20 -2.74 5.60
N GLN A 97 10.42 -2.21 5.57
CA GLN A 97 11.47 -2.59 6.52
C GLN A 97 11.12 -2.22 7.96
N ALA A 98 10.50 -1.04 8.17
CA ALA A 98 10.05 -0.64 9.49
C ALA A 98 8.96 -1.59 10.04
N LEU A 99 8.00 -2.00 9.22
CA LEU A 99 6.96 -2.95 9.60
C LEU A 99 7.55 -4.35 9.85
N ALA A 100 8.43 -4.82 8.98
CA ALA A 100 9.10 -6.12 9.15
C ALA A 100 9.94 -6.17 10.44
N SER A 101 10.63 -5.06 10.80
CA SER A 101 11.39 -4.96 12.05
C SER A 101 10.53 -5.04 13.33
N ARG A 102 9.20 -4.94 13.18
CA ARG A 102 8.22 -5.04 14.28
C ARG A 102 7.53 -6.40 14.36
N GLY A 103 7.96 -7.37 13.56
CA GLY A 103 7.44 -8.72 13.58
C GLY A 103 6.31 -9.00 12.59
N TYR A 104 6.06 -8.09 11.64
CA TYR A 104 5.06 -8.28 10.60
C TYR A 104 5.67 -8.84 9.31
N ALA A 105 5.04 -9.83 8.72
CA ALA A 105 5.24 -10.09 7.30
C ALA A 105 4.52 -9.01 6.49
N VAL A 106 5.13 -8.52 5.42
CA VAL A 106 4.53 -7.51 4.54
C VAL A 106 4.42 -8.07 3.13
N LEU A 107 3.20 -8.12 2.60
CA LEU A 107 2.89 -8.60 1.27
C LEU A 107 2.50 -7.43 0.34
N GLN A 108 3.40 -7.10 -0.58
CA GLN A 108 3.18 -6.10 -1.62
C GLN A 108 2.72 -6.80 -2.90
N VAL A 109 1.53 -6.48 -3.39
CA VAL A 109 0.92 -7.15 -4.54
C VAL A 109 0.87 -6.22 -5.73
N ASN A 110 1.50 -6.60 -6.84
CA ASN A 110 1.34 -5.94 -8.12
C ASN A 110 0.10 -6.50 -8.83
N PHE A 111 -1.08 -6.12 -8.30
CA PHE A 111 -2.38 -6.49 -8.84
C PHE A 111 -2.54 -6.04 -10.30
N ARG A 112 -3.52 -6.58 -11.02
CA ARG A 112 -3.80 -6.14 -12.40
C ARG A 112 -3.98 -4.63 -12.46
N GLY A 113 -3.42 -3.99 -13.50
CA GLY A 113 -3.29 -2.52 -13.59
C GLY A 113 -1.90 -2.00 -13.28
N SER A 114 -1.10 -2.73 -12.50
CA SER A 114 0.30 -2.38 -12.22
C SER A 114 1.14 -2.32 -13.49
N GLY A 115 2.08 -1.39 -13.52
CA GLY A 115 2.95 -1.18 -14.69
C GLY A 115 4.05 -2.24 -14.85
N GLY A 116 4.65 -2.29 -16.04
CA GLY A 116 5.82 -3.14 -16.32
C GLY A 116 5.50 -4.58 -16.73
N TYR A 117 4.22 -4.97 -16.76
CA TYR A 117 3.76 -6.30 -17.17
C TYR A 117 3.04 -6.31 -18.53
N GLY A 118 3.19 -5.21 -19.29
CA GLY A 118 2.57 -5.03 -20.60
C GLY A 118 1.23 -4.30 -20.53
N LYS A 119 0.77 -3.82 -21.69
CA LYS A 119 -0.45 -3.00 -21.76
C LYS A 119 -1.71 -3.82 -21.48
N ASP A 120 -1.72 -5.11 -21.82
CA ASP A 120 -2.88 -5.98 -21.58
C ASP A 120 -3.11 -6.21 -20.08
N PHE A 121 -2.04 -6.24 -19.28
CA PHE A 121 -2.12 -6.30 -17.83
C PHE A 121 -2.69 -5.00 -17.24
N ILE A 122 -2.33 -3.84 -17.82
CA ILE A 122 -2.88 -2.54 -17.39
C ILE A 122 -4.36 -2.43 -17.80
N TYR A 123 -4.70 -2.72 -19.05
CA TYR A 123 -6.05 -2.52 -19.57
C TYR A 123 -7.06 -3.55 -19.05
N SER A 124 -6.61 -4.75 -18.65
CA SER A 124 -7.50 -5.73 -18.01
C SER A 124 -8.05 -5.25 -16.66
N ALA A 125 -7.45 -4.21 -16.08
CA ALA A 125 -7.90 -3.61 -14.82
C ALA A 125 -8.87 -2.43 -15.00
N PHE A 126 -9.11 -1.99 -16.24
CA PHE A 126 -10.02 -0.86 -16.46
C PHE A 126 -11.45 -1.24 -16.07
N ARG A 127 -12.05 -0.38 -15.23
CA ARG A 127 -13.38 -0.58 -14.65
C ARG A 127 -13.53 -1.86 -13.82
N GLN A 128 -12.41 -2.24 -13.15
CA GLN A 128 -12.34 -3.40 -12.27
C GLN A 128 -12.05 -3.01 -10.81
N TRP A 129 -12.26 -1.73 -10.48
CA TRP A 129 -12.16 -1.30 -9.09
C TRP A 129 -13.25 -2.00 -8.26
N GLY A 130 -12.85 -2.62 -7.13
CA GLY A 130 -13.78 -3.41 -6.31
C GLY A 130 -14.11 -4.81 -6.86
N ASP A 131 -13.81 -5.09 -8.12
CA ASP A 131 -13.99 -6.38 -8.77
C ASP A 131 -12.63 -7.15 -8.87
N GLU A 132 -12.16 -7.52 -10.06
CA GLU A 132 -10.97 -8.38 -10.24
C GLU A 132 -9.67 -7.78 -9.66
N MET A 133 -9.54 -6.45 -9.62
CA MET A 133 -8.38 -5.82 -8.97
C MET A 133 -8.35 -6.09 -7.46
N GLN A 134 -9.53 -6.13 -6.85
CA GLN A 134 -9.68 -6.47 -5.42
C GLN A 134 -9.54 -7.98 -5.20
N ASP A 135 -10.03 -8.81 -6.13
CA ASP A 135 -9.88 -10.25 -6.08
C ASP A 135 -8.41 -10.68 -6.13
N ASP A 136 -7.55 -9.97 -6.89
CA ASP A 136 -6.10 -10.21 -6.89
C ASP A 136 -5.49 -10.05 -5.48
N LEU A 137 -5.93 -9.06 -4.72
CA LEU A 137 -5.46 -8.84 -3.33
C LEU A 137 -6.00 -9.91 -2.38
N THR A 138 -7.27 -10.27 -2.52
CA THR A 138 -7.91 -11.34 -1.74
C THR A 138 -7.22 -12.68 -1.98
N ASP A 139 -6.96 -13.03 -3.25
CA ASP A 139 -6.31 -14.29 -3.63
C ASP A 139 -4.85 -14.35 -3.15
N ALA A 140 -4.11 -13.24 -3.25
CA ALA A 140 -2.76 -13.16 -2.71
C ALA A 140 -2.73 -13.32 -1.17
N THR A 141 -3.72 -12.76 -0.48
CA THR A 141 -3.89 -12.93 0.96
C THR A 141 -4.21 -14.38 1.31
N ALA A 142 -5.15 -14.99 0.59
CA ALA A 142 -5.51 -16.40 0.76
C ALA A 142 -4.33 -17.34 0.47
N TRP A 143 -3.51 -17.00 -0.54
CA TRP A 143 -2.27 -17.71 -0.80
C TRP A 143 -1.30 -17.65 0.38
N ALA A 144 -1.11 -16.48 0.99
CA ALA A 144 -0.22 -16.32 2.15
C ALA A 144 -0.69 -17.17 3.34
N ILE A 145 -2.01 -17.24 3.59
CA ILE A 145 -2.60 -18.12 4.61
C ILE A 145 -2.33 -19.59 4.27
N LYS A 146 -2.69 -20.01 3.06
CA LYS A 146 -2.55 -21.41 2.60
C LYS A 146 -1.11 -21.89 2.61
N SER A 147 -0.16 -21.00 2.35
CA SER A 147 1.28 -21.28 2.37
C SER A 147 1.89 -21.30 3.78
N GLY A 148 1.10 -21.08 4.83
CA GLY A 148 1.58 -21.04 6.21
C GLY A 148 2.37 -19.77 6.57
N ILE A 149 2.38 -18.76 5.69
CA ILE A 149 3.09 -17.49 5.90
C ILE A 149 2.30 -16.58 6.85
N ALA A 150 0.98 -16.47 6.61
CA ALA A 150 0.11 -15.59 7.38
C ALA A 150 -0.68 -16.37 8.46
N GLU A 151 -0.73 -15.80 9.67
CA GLU A 151 -1.58 -16.30 10.76
C GLU A 151 -3.03 -15.88 10.50
N PRO A 152 -3.99 -16.84 10.30
CA PRO A 152 -5.39 -16.50 10.14
C PRO A 152 -5.91 -15.66 11.32
N GLY A 153 -6.69 -14.60 11.02
CA GLY A 153 -7.19 -13.67 12.02
C GLY A 153 -6.21 -12.59 12.47
N LYS A 154 -4.94 -12.66 12.05
CA LYS A 154 -3.93 -11.63 12.30
C LYS A 154 -3.45 -10.98 10.99
N ILE A 155 -4.38 -10.49 10.20
CA ILE A 155 -4.11 -9.87 8.91
C ILE A 155 -4.72 -8.48 8.89
N CYS A 156 -3.92 -7.47 8.58
CA CYS A 156 -4.38 -6.12 8.28
C CYS A 156 -4.08 -5.77 6.82
N ILE A 157 -4.86 -4.82 6.29
CA ILE A 157 -4.62 -4.27 4.96
C ILE A 157 -4.42 -2.75 5.08
N TYR A 158 -3.36 -2.25 4.44
CA TYR A 158 -2.95 -0.86 4.54
C TYR A 158 -2.39 -0.34 3.22
N GLY A 159 -2.80 0.83 2.80
CA GLY A 159 -2.25 1.47 1.62
C GLY A 159 -2.62 2.94 1.50
N ALA A 160 -1.99 3.61 0.53
CA ALA A 160 -2.18 5.02 0.25
C ALA A 160 -2.87 5.25 -1.09
N SER A 161 -3.70 6.30 -1.19
CA SER A 161 -4.37 6.70 -2.44
C SER A 161 -5.29 5.59 -2.96
N TYR A 162 -5.04 5.05 -4.17
CA TYR A 162 -5.71 3.83 -4.62
C TYR A 162 -5.49 2.67 -3.63
N GLY A 163 -4.27 2.52 -3.06
CA GLY A 163 -4.01 1.51 -2.02
C GLY A 163 -4.90 1.68 -0.79
N GLY A 164 -5.22 2.92 -0.41
CA GLY A 164 -6.18 3.23 0.66
C GLY A 164 -7.62 2.86 0.28
N TYR A 165 -8.01 3.08 -0.97
CA TYR A 165 -9.26 2.56 -1.53
C TYR A 165 -9.30 1.03 -1.42
N ALA A 166 -8.27 0.36 -1.93
CA ALA A 166 -8.17 -1.10 -1.94
C ALA A 166 -8.16 -1.69 -0.52
N ALA A 167 -7.54 -1.00 0.44
CA ALA A 167 -7.56 -1.39 1.84
C ALA A 167 -8.99 -1.36 2.43
N LEU A 168 -9.72 -0.28 2.21
CA LEU A 168 -11.10 -0.16 2.68
C LEU A 168 -12.04 -1.11 1.93
N MET A 169 -11.90 -1.20 0.58
CA MET A 169 -12.72 -2.11 -0.23
C MET A 169 -12.48 -3.57 0.16
N GLY A 170 -11.24 -3.97 0.42
CA GLY A 170 -10.92 -5.30 0.90
C GLY A 170 -11.62 -5.63 2.21
N ALA A 171 -11.59 -4.70 3.17
CA ALA A 171 -12.21 -4.88 4.48
C ALA A 171 -13.75 -4.95 4.43
N VAL A 172 -14.41 -4.27 3.48
CA VAL A 172 -15.88 -4.35 3.33
C VAL A 172 -16.31 -5.51 2.43
N LYS A 173 -15.48 -5.91 1.46
CA LYS A 173 -15.76 -7.05 0.55
C LYS A 173 -15.53 -8.37 1.25
N GLU A 174 -14.48 -8.47 2.04
CA GLU A 174 -14.06 -9.65 2.78
C GLU A 174 -14.03 -9.38 4.30
N PRO A 175 -15.19 -9.19 4.93
CA PRO A 175 -15.27 -8.68 6.30
C PRO A 175 -14.66 -9.60 7.37
N ASP A 176 -14.47 -10.87 7.07
CA ASP A 176 -13.88 -11.87 7.97
C ASP A 176 -12.38 -12.13 7.71
N LEU A 177 -11.81 -11.50 6.66
CA LEU A 177 -10.43 -11.73 6.26
C LEU A 177 -9.44 -10.82 7.00
N TYR A 178 -9.83 -9.56 7.20
CA TYR A 178 -8.95 -8.55 7.76
C TYR A 178 -9.40 -8.13 9.16
N ALA A 179 -8.50 -8.22 10.13
CA ALA A 179 -8.73 -7.73 11.48
C ALA A 179 -8.71 -6.21 11.55
N CYS A 180 -7.89 -5.56 10.71
CA CYS A 180 -7.85 -4.10 10.63
C CYS A 180 -7.53 -3.58 9.22
N THR A 181 -7.92 -2.33 8.98
CA THR A 181 -7.63 -1.59 7.75
C THR A 181 -7.12 -0.19 8.06
N ALA A 182 -6.06 0.23 7.41
CA ALA A 182 -5.58 1.62 7.49
C ALA A 182 -5.68 2.29 6.12
N VAL A 183 -6.40 3.41 6.09
CA VAL A 183 -6.74 4.17 4.88
C VAL A 183 -5.94 5.48 4.87
N TYR A 184 -4.86 5.52 4.10
CA TYR A 184 -4.03 6.71 3.99
C TYR A 184 -4.35 7.47 2.70
N VAL A 185 -4.86 8.70 2.82
CA VAL A 185 -5.30 9.55 1.71
C VAL A 185 -6.12 8.78 0.67
N GLY A 186 -6.99 7.88 1.15
CA GLY A 186 -7.69 6.89 0.32
C GLY A 186 -8.98 7.41 -0.30
N VAL A 187 -9.30 6.88 -1.48
CA VAL A 187 -10.58 7.14 -2.14
C VAL A 187 -11.66 6.28 -1.48
N THR A 188 -12.74 6.89 -1.00
CA THR A 188 -13.84 6.20 -0.32
C THR A 188 -15.14 6.20 -1.12
N ASP A 189 -15.29 7.19 -2.02
CA ASP A 189 -16.46 7.39 -2.88
C ASP A 189 -16.00 7.79 -4.29
N LEU A 190 -16.24 6.93 -5.29
CA LEU A 190 -15.85 7.20 -6.67
C LEU A 190 -16.68 8.31 -7.33
N GLN A 191 -17.92 8.52 -6.89
CA GLN A 191 -18.69 9.68 -7.35
C GLN A 191 -18.06 10.99 -6.91
N LEU A 192 -17.48 11.02 -5.71
CA LEU A 192 -16.81 12.21 -5.20
C LEU A 192 -15.58 12.56 -6.05
N MET A 193 -14.84 11.57 -6.57
CA MET A 193 -13.73 11.80 -7.51
C MET A 193 -14.16 12.56 -8.76
N THR A 194 -15.40 12.36 -9.24
CA THR A 194 -15.90 13.07 -10.43
C THR A 194 -16.39 14.50 -10.12
N LYS A 195 -16.50 14.86 -8.84
CA LYS A 195 -17.06 16.15 -8.39
C LYS A 195 -16.03 17.04 -7.68
N LYS A 196 -15.00 16.44 -7.07
CA LYS A 196 -13.98 17.15 -6.29
C LYS A 196 -12.57 16.62 -6.62
N GLY A 197 -11.56 17.44 -6.36
CA GLY A 197 -10.16 17.10 -6.58
C GLY A 197 -9.60 17.68 -7.88
N ASP A 198 -8.37 17.32 -8.21
CA ASP A 198 -7.66 17.85 -9.37
C ASP A 198 -8.04 17.16 -10.70
N ILE A 199 -8.51 15.92 -10.65
CA ILE A 199 -8.91 15.12 -11.83
C ILE A 199 -10.06 15.82 -12.58
N GLN A 200 -11.05 16.32 -11.84
CA GLN A 200 -12.22 16.95 -12.44
C GLN A 200 -11.96 18.34 -13.06
N ARG A 201 -10.78 18.92 -12.79
CA ARG A 201 -10.42 20.26 -13.34
C ARG A 201 -10.11 20.24 -14.83
N ARG A 202 -10.03 19.07 -15.46
CA ARG A 202 -9.72 18.86 -16.86
C ARG A 202 -10.70 17.88 -17.50
N ASP A 203 -11.20 18.19 -18.69
CA ASP A 203 -12.10 17.30 -19.42
C ASP A 203 -11.48 15.93 -19.70
N GLU A 204 -10.16 15.88 -19.96
CA GLU A 204 -9.42 14.63 -20.14
C GLU A 204 -9.44 13.78 -18.87
N GLY A 205 -9.39 14.40 -17.69
CA GLY A 205 -9.48 13.70 -16.42
C GLY A 205 -10.84 13.01 -16.25
N ILE A 206 -11.94 13.71 -16.56
CA ILE A 206 -13.28 13.13 -16.51
C ILE A 206 -13.46 12.01 -17.54
N LYS A 207 -12.95 12.20 -18.77
CA LYS A 207 -12.97 11.15 -19.81
C LYS A 207 -12.17 9.92 -19.36
N TYR A 208 -11.04 10.15 -18.71
CA TYR A 208 -10.21 9.07 -18.18
C TYR A 208 -10.94 8.30 -17.07
N VAL A 209 -11.56 8.97 -16.09
CA VAL A 209 -12.36 8.32 -15.05
C VAL A 209 -13.44 7.43 -15.66
N ARG A 210 -14.21 7.97 -16.63
CA ARG A 210 -15.27 7.20 -17.31
C ARG A 210 -14.76 5.99 -18.09
N LYS A 211 -13.57 6.08 -18.65
CA LYS A 211 -12.94 4.99 -19.41
C LYS A 211 -12.33 3.93 -18.53
N ALA A 212 -11.67 4.33 -17.44
CA ALA A 212 -10.77 3.48 -16.69
C ALA A 212 -11.26 3.10 -15.29
N ILE A 213 -12.19 3.87 -14.70
CA ILE A 213 -12.62 3.67 -13.32
C ILE A 213 -14.09 3.28 -13.25
N CYS A 214 -15.00 4.21 -13.57
CA CYS A 214 -16.45 3.96 -13.59
C CYS A 214 -17.12 4.80 -14.69
N ALA A 215 -17.96 4.20 -15.53
CA ALA A 215 -18.54 4.85 -16.70
C ALA A 215 -19.65 5.85 -16.35
N ASP A 216 -20.41 5.56 -15.32
CA ASP A 216 -21.55 6.34 -14.86
C ASP A 216 -21.71 6.35 -13.33
N ALA A 217 -22.73 7.04 -12.85
CA ALA A 217 -22.97 7.17 -11.43
C ALA A 217 -23.33 5.84 -10.73
N ALA A 218 -24.00 4.93 -11.40
CA ALA A 218 -24.41 3.67 -10.83
C ALA A 218 -23.18 2.75 -10.62
N GLU A 219 -22.31 2.68 -11.63
CA GLU A 219 -21.05 1.95 -11.53
C GLU A 219 -20.12 2.56 -10.47
N CYS A 220 -20.01 3.91 -10.44
CA CYS A 220 -19.22 4.57 -9.40
C CYS A 220 -19.73 4.26 -7.98
N ILE A 221 -21.05 4.18 -7.77
CA ILE A 221 -21.61 3.79 -6.46
C ILE A 221 -21.28 2.33 -6.15
N LYS A 222 -21.52 1.43 -7.12
CA LYS A 222 -21.24 -0.01 -6.96
C LYS A 222 -19.80 -0.27 -6.55
N ASP A 223 -18.85 0.47 -7.12
CA ASP A 223 -17.44 0.25 -6.89
C ASP A 223 -16.87 1.17 -5.77
N SER A 224 -17.73 1.86 -5.03
CA SER A 224 -17.33 2.70 -3.88
C SER A 224 -17.39 1.90 -2.58
N PRO A 225 -16.28 1.81 -1.79
CA PRO A 225 -16.29 1.08 -0.52
C PRO A 225 -17.30 1.66 0.48
N ILE A 226 -17.59 2.95 0.43
CA ILE A 226 -18.57 3.61 1.30
C ILE A 226 -19.99 3.03 1.15
N ALA A 227 -20.33 2.47 -0.01
CA ALA A 227 -21.63 1.85 -0.25
C ALA A 227 -21.84 0.52 0.53
N TYR A 228 -20.76 -0.04 1.05
CA TYR A 228 -20.74 -1.32 1.76
C TYR A 228 -20.22 -1.19 3.21
N ILE A 229 -20.13 0.02 3.72
CA ILE A 229 -19.50 0.30 5.02
C ILE A 229 -20.20 -0.40 6.20
N ASP A 230 -21.47 -0.74 6.05
CA ASP A 230 -22.26 -1.54 7.00
C ASP A 230 -21.72 -2.96 7.18
N ARG A 231 -21.02 -3.50 6.19
CA ARG A 231 -20.40 -4.84 6.25
C ARG A 231 -19.07 -4.85 7.01
N LEU A 232 -18.46 -3.69 7.20
CA LEU A 232 -17.13 -3.57 7.80
C LEU A 232 -17.10 -4.16 9.21
N LYS A 233 -16.20 -5.13 9.44
CA LYS A 233 -15.90 -5.69 10.76
C LYS A 233 -14.54 -5.22 11.29
N ALA A 234 -13.61 -5.00 10.40
CA ALA A 234 -12.24 -4.58 10.70
C ALA A 234 -12.19 -3.28 11.51
N ASP A 235 -11.22 -3.15 12.40
CA ASP A 235 -10.87 -1.87 13.01
C ASP A 235 -10.30 -0.92 11.95
N VAL A 236 -10.55 0.38 12.09
CA VAL A 236 -10.23 1.38 11.07
C VAL A 236 -9.27 2.43 11.59
N MET A 237 -8.24 2.73 10.82
CA MET A 237 -7.42 3.93 10.97
C MET A 237 -7.46 4.78 9.70
N ILE A 238 -7.66 6.11 9.86
CA ILE A 238 -7.76 7.07 8.75
C ILE A 238 -6.64 8.09 8.88
N LEU A 239 -5.79 8.20 7.84
CA LEU A 239 -4.72 9.19 7.77
C LEU A 239 -4.96 10.10 6.58
N HIS A 240 -4.98 11.44 6.79
CA HIS A 240 -5.25 12.37 5.69
C HIS A 240 -4.63 13.74 5.91
N GLY A 241 -4.23 14.40 4.80
CA GLY A 241 -3.77 15.78 4.79
C GLY A 241 -4.92 16.74 4.45
N THR A 242 -5.00 17.90 5.14
CA THR A 242 -6.11 18.85 4.90
C THR A 242 -6.01 19.60 3.58
N GLU A 243 -4.83 19.63 2.95
CA GLU A 243 -4.59 20.30 1.66
C GLU A 243 -4.44 19.30 0.50
N ASP A 244 -4.93 18.06 0.68
CA ASP A 244 -4.91 17.06 -0.39
C ASP A 244 -5.85 17.48 -1.54
N GLN A 245 -5.24 17.80 -2.68
CA GLN A 245 -5.96 18.19 -3.89
C GLN A 245 -6.26 17.01 -4.82
N ARG A 246 -5.56 15.88 -4.65
CA ARG A 246 -5.75 14.66 -5.45
C ARG A 246 -6.93 13.86 -4.94
N VAL A 247 -6.94 13.55 -3.64
CA VAL A 247 -8.02 12.91 -2.91
C VAL A 247 -8.45 13.87 -1.79
N PRO A 248 -9.39 14.78 -2.03
CA PRO A 248 -9.77 15.79 -1.05
C PRO A 248 -10.18 15.19 0.30
N LEU A 249 -9.92 15.93 1.39
CA LEU A 249 -10.27 15.54 2.76
C LEU A 249 -11.72 15.05 2.91
N ALA A 250 -12.61 15.54 2.04
CA ALA A 250 -14.01 15.10 1.99
C ALA A 250 -14.18 13.58 1.88
N HIS A 251 -13.21 12.83 1.34
CA HIS A 251 -13.23 11.36 1.32
C HIS A 251 -13.09 10.79 2.75
N ALA A 252 -12.17 11.33 3.55
CA ALA A 252 -12.03 10.94 4.95
C ALA A 252 -13.24 11.38 5.78
N GLU A 253 -13.76 12.60 5.55
CA GLU A 253 -14.94 13.13 6.26
C GLU A 253 -16.20 12.29 6.01
N ILE A 254 -16.42 11.82 4.77
CA ILE A 254 -17.53 10.91 4.46
C ILE A 254 -17.36 9.59 5.22
N LEU A 255 -16.17 9.01 5.20
CA LEU A 255 -15.89 7.76 5.90
C LEU A 255 -16.12 7.92 7.41
N MET A 256 -15.57 8.94 8.04
CA MET A 256 -15.77 9.23 9.46
C MET A 256 -17.26 9.37 9.80
N ARG A 257 -18.01 10.16 9.03
CA ARG A 257 -19.46 10.35 9.23
C ARG A 257 -20.24 9.04 9.16
N GLU A 258 -19.91 8.16 8.21
CA GLU A 258 -20.61 6.87 8.09
C GLU A 258 -20.23 5.89 9.21
N LEU A 259 -18.97 5.91 9.67
CA LEU A 259 -18.53 5.14 10.84
C LEU A 259 -19.25 5.64 12.12
N ASP A 260 -19.37 6.97 12.31
CA ASP A 260 -20.12 7.57 13.41
C ASP A 260 -21.60 7.17 13.37
N ARG A 261 -22.23 7.20 12.19
CA ARG A 261 -23.62 6.77 12.00
C ARG A 261 -23.85 5.31 12.40
N LEU A 262 -22.84 4.45 12.19
CA LEU A 262 -22.87 3.04 12.53
C LEU A 262 -22.38 2.74 13.96
N ASN A 263 -21.99 3.77 14.72
CA ASN A 263 -21.33 3.64 16.04
C ASN A 263 -20.10 2.72 15.99
N LYS A 264 -19.34 2.73 14.88
CA LYS A 264 -18.08 1.99 14.73
C LYS A 264 -16.91 2.87 15.18
N PRO A 265 -16.08 2.40 16.13
CA PRO A 265 -14.90 3.14 16.55
C PRO A 265 -13.86 3.17 15.41
N TYR A 266 -13.11 4.26 15.35
CA TYR A 266 -12.00 4.42 14.42
C TYR A 266 -10.92 5.32 15.03
N GLU A 267 -9.70 5.22 14.51
CA GLU A 267 -8.60 6.11 14.83
C GLU A 267 -8.34 7.06 13.67
N THR A 268 -7.90 8.29 13.97
CA THR A 268 -7.58 9.27 12.93
C THR A 268 -6.23 9.93 13.14
N LEU A 269 -5.59 10.32 12.03
CA LEU A 269 -4.46 11.22 12.00
C LEU A 269 -4.66 12.22 10.85
N ILE A 270 -5.35 13.33 11.15
CA ILE A 270 -5.57 14.41 10.17
C ILE A 270 -4.52 15.49 10.39
N LYS A 271 -3.71 15.76 9.36
CA LYS A 271 -2.61 16.71 9.43
C LYS A 271 -2.90 17.98 8.65
N GLN A 272 -2.79 19.13 9.34
CA GLN A 272 -2.92 20.45 8.74
C GLN A 272 -1.76 20.72 7.79
N LYS A 273 -2.03 21.39 6.66
CA LYS A 273 -1.05 21.78 5.64
C LYS A 273 -0.30 20.63 4.97
N GLU A 274 -0.82 19.41 5.10
CA GLU A 274 -0.32 18.26 4.36
C GLU A 274 -1.18 17.97 3.14
N GLY A 275 -0.53 17.53 2.06
CA GLY A 275 -1.14 17.21 0.78
C GLY A 275 -1.44 15.72 0.61
N HIS A 276 -1.26 15.24 -0.65
CA HIS A 276 -1.44 13.83 -1.01
C HIS A 276 -0.27 12.97 -0.53
N GLY A 277 -0.25 12.67 0.76
CA GLY A 277 0.86 12.12 1.51
C GLY A 277 1.54 13.21 2.36
N PHE A 278 2.13 12.78 3.49
CA PHE A 278 2.78 13.72 4.41
C PHE A 278 4.20 14.05 3.93
N ALA A 279 4.46 15.34 3.72
CA ALA A 279 5.77 15.86 3.31
C ALA A 279 6.66 16.22 4.52
N ASN A 280 6.05 16.73 5.59
CA ASN A 280 6.76 17.07 6.81
C ASN A 280 7.32 15.82 7.49
N VAL A 281 8.60 15.87 7.90
CA VAL A 281 9.32 14.71 8.48
C VAL A 281 8.67 14.27 9.79
N ASP A 282 8.29 15.21 10.66
CA ASP A 282 7.69 14.90 11.97
C ASP A 282 6.31 14.23 11.77
N ASN A 283 5.53 14.71 10.79
CA ASN A 283 4.24 14.11 10.46
C ASN A 283 4.38 12.70 9.87
N ARG A 284 5.43 12.44 9.07
CA ARG A 284 5.74 11.09 8.57
C ARG A 284 6.17 10.16 9.69
N GLU A 285 7.01 10.64 10.60
CA GLU A 285 7.43 9.87 11.77
C GLU A 285 6.24 9.54 12.66
N GLU A 286 5.37 10.52 12.95
CA GLU A 286 4.16 10.31 13.74
C GLU A 286 3.21 9.32 13.03
N SER A 287 3.04 9.44 11.71
CA SER A 287 2.17 8.51 10.97
C SER A 287 2.65 7.07 11.06
N LEU A 288 3.96 6.83 10.92
CA LEU A 288 4.52 5.50 11.04
C LEU A 288 4.38 4.94 12.47
N LYS A 289 4.65 5.76 13.49
CA LYS A 289 4.45 5.37 14.90
C LYS A 289 3.00 5.00 15.19
N ARG A 290 2.05 5.81 14.69
CA ARG A 290 0.62 5.58 14.88
C ARG A 290 0.14 4.34 14.14
N LEU A 291 0.63 4.10 12.91
CA LEU A 291 0.35 2.87 12.14
C LEU A 291 0.86 1.63 12.88
N VAL A 292 2.11 1.65 13.34
CA VAL A 292 2.69 0.54 14.11
C VAL A 292 1.85 0.28 15.37
N SER A 293 1.53 1.32 16.15
CA SER A 293 0.70 1.17 17.35
C SER A 293 -0.69 0.59 17.04
N PHE A 294 -1.29 1.01 15.93
CA PHE A 294 -2.58 0.49 15.47
C PHE A 294 -2.48 -0.99 15.08
N PHE A 295 -1.44 -1.40 14.37
CA PHE A 295 -1.23 -2.81 14.02
C PHE A 295 -0.89 -3.65 15.25
N ASP A 296 -0.04 -3.15 16.17
CA ASP A 296 0.30 -3.85 17.43
C ASP A 296 -0.95 -4.14 18.26
N LYS A 297 -1.88 -3.20 18.33
CA LYS A 297 -3.16 -3.35 19.04
C LYS A 297 -4.03 -4.45 18.42
N ASN A 298 -4.05 -4.57 17.09
CA ASN A 298 -4.99 -5.43 16.38
C ASN A 298 -4.43 -6.82 16.07
N ILE A 299 -3.16 -6.89 15.66
CA ILE A 299 -2.53 -8.13 15.19
C ILE A 299 -1.11 -8.33 15.72
N GLY A 300 -0.65 -7.48 16.66
CA GLY A 300 0.72 -7.50 17.15
C GLY A 300 1.16 -8.87 17.68
N PRO A 301 2.47 -9.17 17.61
CA PRO A 301 3.00 -10.38 18.22
C PRO A 301 2.70 -10.37 19.73
N GLN A 302 2.19 -11.48 20.24
CA GLN A 302 1.87 -11.59 21.68
C GLN A 302 3.14 -11.42 22.51
N PRO A 303 3.10 -10.62 23.61
CA PRO A 303 4.24 -10.53 24.52
C PRO A 303 4.57 -11.93 25.04
N GLY A 304 5.71 -12.48 24.66
CA GLY A 304 6.19 -13.79 25.11
C GLY A 304 6.48 -14.82 24.02
N SER A 305 6.30 -14.50 22.72
CA SER A 305 6.65 -15.40 21.61
C SER A 305 8.09 -15.25 21.09
N SER A 306 8.94 -14.48 21.77
CA SER A 306 10.37 -14.45 21.47
C SER A 306 11.06 -15.61 22.23
N ASN A 307 11.28 -16.70 21.55
CA ASN A 307 12.24 -17.73 21.99
C ASN A 307 13.64 -17.39 21.53
#